data_9e089c2029925e30a3bc414cf43cf54f
#
_entry.id   9e089c2029925e30a3bc414cf43cf54f
#
_cell.length_a   1.000
_cell.length_b   1.000
_cell.length_c   1.000
_cell.angle_alpha   90.00
_cell.angle_beta   90.00
_cell.angle_gamma   90.00
#
_symmetry.space_group_name_H-M   'P 1'
#
loop_
_entity.id
_entity.type
_entity.pdbx_description
1 polymer ?
#
loop_
_entity_poly.entity_id
_entity_poly.type
_entity_poly.pdbx_seq_one_letter_code
_entity_poly.pdbx_strand_id
1 'polypeptide(L)'
;MKKLLLCVFSAMILGVTAVSFVSCDGSKEVIGFWEEMKWDVTSGQIAQNGTYQISADGETMTFNCKNYDSPWISDAISGKECYYPNLEIDEYKKIESDWFLATMSGNQLRITFEPNNTGEDRALELCVTGGDIFYTFKFKQKAE
;
A
#
# COMPACT_ATOMS: atom_id res chain seq x y z
N MET A 1 -11.75 88.12 -14.37
CA MET A 1 -11.57 86.96 -15.24
C MET A 1 -10.93 85.87 -14.38
N LYS A 2 -11.69 85.05 -13.77
CA LYS A 2 -11.20 83.90 -12.98
C LYS A 2 -11.50 82.63 -13.74
N LYS A 3 -10.48 82.02 -14.21
CA LYS A 3 -10.56 80.70 -14.85
C LYS A 3 -10.93 79.68 -13.82
N LEU A 4 -12.14 79.20 -13.88
CA LEU A 4 -12.54 78.05 -13.07
C LEU A 4 -11.89 76.78 -13.60
N LEU A 5 -10.88 76.31 -12.86
CA LEU A 5 -10.25 75.04 -13.17
C LEU A 5 -11.17 73.94 -12.72
N LEU A 6 -11.87 73.37 -13.68
CA LEU A 6 -12.73 72.23 -13.44
C LEU A 6 -11.82 71.02 -13.23
N CYS A 7 -11.56 70.66 -12.00
CA CYS A 7 -10.95 69.38 -11.67
C CYS A 7 -11.97 68.30 -11.93
N VAL A 8 -11.83 67.69 -13.10
CA VAL A 8 -12.52 66.45 -13.39
C VAL A 8 -11.84 65.38 -12.54
N PHE A 9 -12.38 65.16 -11.36
CA PHE A 9 -12.07 63.97 -10.62
C PHE A 9 -12.67 62.79 -11.39
N SER A 10 -11.81 62.20 -12.21
CA SER A 10 -12.08 60.91 -12.75
C SER A 10 -12.14 59.95 -11.58
N ALA A 11 -13.33 59.66 -11.12
CA ALA A 11 -13.56 58.60 -10.19
C ALA A 11 -13.17 57.29 -10.89
N MET A 12 -11.93 56.90 -10.68
CA MET A 12 -11.48 55.54 -10.96
C MET A 12 -12.26 54.64 -10.02
N ILE A 13 -13.37 54.14 -10.50
CA ILE A 13 -14.06 53.02 -9.89
C ILE A 13 -13.09 51.86 -10.02
N LEU A 14 -12.31 51.65 -8.99
CA LEU A 14 -11.65 50.38 -8.78
C LEU A 14 -12.77 49.34 -8.62
N GLY A 15 -13.08 48.73 -9.76
CA GLY A 15 -13.85 47.51 -9.76
C GLY A 15 -13.03 46.45 -8.97
N VAL A 16 -13.34 46.37 -7.69
CA VAL A 16 -13.00 45.20 -6.91
C VAL A 16 -13.77 44.07 -7.55
N THR A 17 -13.15 43.43 -8.52
CA THR A 17 -13.60 42.10 -8.89
C THR A 17 -13.44 41.24 -7.64
N ALA A 18 -14.55 41.11 -6.91
CA ALA A 18 -14.69 40.05 -5.95
C ALA A 18 -14.47 38.76 -6.73
N VAL A 19 -13.26 38.27 -6.70
CA VAL A 19 -12.97 36.89 -7.04
C VAL A 19 -13.71 36.11 -5.98
N SER A 20 -14.95 35.77 -6.31
CA SER A 20 -15.66 34.75 -5.57
C SER A 20 -14.79 33.50 -5.67
N PHE A 21 -14.00 33.26 -4.66
CA PHE A 21 -13.55 31.92 -4.40
C PHE A 21 -14.84 31.15 -4.18
N VAL A 22 -15.30 30.49 -5.23
CA VAL A 22 -16.24 29.40 -5.08
C VAL A 22 -15.43 28.38 -4.30
N SER A 23 -15.47 28.54 -2.98
CA SER A 23 -15.22 27.44 -2.09
C SER A 23 -16.17 26.38 -2.56
N CYS A 24 -15.65 25.31 -3.14
CA CYS A 24 -16.42 24.13 -3.44
C CYS A 24 -17.13 23.77 -2.16
N ASP A 25 -18.41 24.09 -2.14
CA ASP A 25 -19.29 23.74 -1.06
C ASP A 25 -19.28 22.24 -0.96
N GLY A 26 -18.70 21.79 0.09
CA GLY A 26 -19.05 20.69 0.94
C GLY A 26 -19.77 19.48 0.37
N SER A 27 -19.53 19.03 -0.85
CA SER A 27 -19.48 17.60 -1.07
C SER A 27 -18.19 17.15 -0.36
N LYS A 28 -18.34 16.49 0.74
CA LYS A 28 -17.27 15.72 1.36
C LYS A 28 -16.94 14.58 0.38
N GLU A 29 -16.31 14.92 -0.72
CA GLU A 29 -15.46 13.95 -1.38
C GLU A 29 -14.41 13.64 -0.33
N VAL A 30 -14.55 12.49 0.29
CA VAL A 30 -13.53 11.91 1.15
C VAL A 30 -12.40 11.56 0.21
N ILE A 31 -11.63 12.59 -0.15
CA ILE A 31 -10.47 12.46 -0.99
C ILE A 31 -9.53 11.54 -0.25
N GLY A 32 -9.36 10.31 -0.77
CA GLY A 32 -8.36 9.38 -0.29
C GLY A 32 -8.74 8.50 0.89
N PHE A 33 -10.02 8.23 1.15
CA PHE A 33 -10.38 7.14 2.05
C PHE A 33 -10.31 5.80 1.31
N TRP A 34 -9.14 5.18 1.39
CA TRP A 34 -8.96 3.82 0.87
C TRP A 34 -9.45 2.81 1.91
N GLU A 35 -10.28 1.87 1.49
CA GLU A 35 -10.73 0.80 2.37
C GLU A 35 -9.54 -0.13 2.67
N GLU A 36 -9.43 -0.60 3.92
CA GLU A 36 -8.40 -1.58 4.28
C GLU A 36 -8.50 -2.84 3.42
N MET A 37 -7.35 -3.41 3.04
CA MET A 37 -7.33 -4.66 2.29
C MET A 37 -7.90 -5.80 3.11
N LYS A 38 -8.81 -6.56 2.51
CA LYS A 38 -9.46 -7.73 3.11
C LYS A 38 -8.94 -8.99 2.44
N TRP A 39 -8.39 -9.88 3.24
CA TRP A 39 -7.77 -11.11 2.76
C TRP A 39 -8.46 -12.35 3.31
N ASP A 40 -8.73 -13.32 2.44
CA ASP A 40 -9.12 -14.68 2.82
C ASP A 40 -7.91 -15.60 2.67
N VAL A 41 -7.68 -16.42 3.69
CA VAL A 41 -6.72 -17.52 3.63
C VAL A 41 -7.40 -18.68 2.94
N THR A 42 -6.89 -19.09 1.79
CA THR A 42 -7.46 -20.20 1.02
C THR A 42 -6.73 -21.53 1.26
N SER A 43 -5.50 -21.46 1.73
CA SER A 43 -4.72 -22.61 2.20
C SER A 43 -3.74 -22.17 3.28
N GLY A 44 -3.54 -23.03 4.29
CA GLY A 44 -2.70 -22.75 5.45
C GLY A 44 -3.48 -22.49 6.72
N GLN A 45 -2.78 -22.19 7.80
CA GLN A 45 -3.38 -21.93 9.11
C GLN A 45 -3.79 -20.48 9.26
N ILE A 46 -4.85 -20.25 10.03
CA ILE A 46 -5.28 -18.88 10.38
C ILE A 46 -4.24 -18.25 11.31
N ALA A 47 -3.97 -16.96 11.09
CA ALA A 47 -3.05 -16.20 11.92
C ALA A 47 -3.45 -16.20 13.40
N GLN A 48 -2.49 -16.40 14.27
CA GLN A 48 -2.63 -16.19 15.70
C GLN A 48 -2.03 -14.83 16.06
N ASN A 49 -2.82 -13.95 16.65
CA ASN A 49 -2.39 -12.58 16.97
C ASN A 49 -1.78 -11.83 15.77
N GLY A 50 -2.35 -12.01 14.58
CA GLY A 50 -1.89 -11.37 13.35
C GLY A 50 -0.62 -11.97 12.73
N THR A 51 -0.13 -13.12 13.24
CA THR A 51 1.06 -13.81 12.72
C THR A 51 0.72 -15.24 12.33
N TYR A 52 1.05 -15.61 11.10
CA TYR A 52 0.91 -16.96 10.58
C TYR A 52 2.08 -17.82 11.06
N GLN A 53 1.75 -18.97 11.64
CA GLN A 53 2.74 -19.93 12.08
C GLN A 53 3.04 -20.91 10.94
N ILE A 54 4.29 -20.99 10.55
CA ILE A 54 4.75 -21.83 9.44
C ILE A 54 5.42 -23.08 10.00
N SER A 55 5.14 -24.23 9.39
CA SER A 55 5.79 -25.48 9.74
C SER A 55 7.30 -25.41 9.54
N ALA A 56 8.07 -26.07 10.40
CA ALA A 56 9.50 -26.24 10.21
C ALA A 56 9.82 -26.95 8.88
N ASP A 57 8.99 -27.90 8.45
CA ASP A 57 9.13 -28.61 7.18
C ASP A 57 8.88 -27.73 5.94
N GLY A 58 8.48 -26.47 6.15
CA GLY A 58 8.03 -25.60 5.08
C GLY A 58 6.58 -25.86 4.69
N GLU A 59 5.98 -24.89 4.03
CA GLU A 59 4.63 -25.01 3.50
C GLU A 59 4.32 -23.92 2.47
N THR A 60 3.23 -24.10 1.76
CA THR A 60 2.69 -23.08 0.84
C THR A 60 1.39 -22.52 1.39
N MET A 61 1.30 -21.21 1.48
CA MET A 61 0.08 -20.49 1.83
C MET A 61 -0.44 -19.70 0.63
N THR A 62 -1.75 -19.57 0.56
CA THR A 62 -2.42 -18.81 -0.49
C THR A 62 -3.48 -17.91 0.12
N PHE A 63 -3.50 -16.65 -0.33
CA PHE A 63 -4.40 -15.60 0.15
C PHE A 63 -5.09 -14.96 -1.05
N ASN A 64 -6.37 -14.65 -0.93
CA ASN A 64 -7.11 -13.89 -1.95
C ASN A 64 -7.55 -12.55 -1.37
N CYS A 65 -7.19 -11.47 -2.05
CA CYS A 65 -7.71 -10.15 -1.74
C CYS A 65 -9.16 -10.02 -2.22
N LYS A 66 -10.06 -9.56 -1.35
CA LYS A 66 -11.50 -9.51 -1.65
C LYS A 66 -11.94 -8.21 -2.30
N ASN A 67 -11.22 -7.14 -2.07
CA ASN A 67 -11.62 -5.78 -2.42
C ASN A 67 -10.61 -5.01 -3.27
N TYR A 68 -9.55 -5.69 -3.73
CA TYR A 68 -8.59 -5.17 -4.71
C TYR A 68 -8.26 -6.25 -5.73
N ASP A 69 -8.43 -5.94 -7.01
CA ASP A 69 -8.30 -6.93 -8.09
C ASP A 69 -6.86 -7.22 -8.50
N SER A 70 -5.97 -6.27 -8.28
CA SER A 70 -4.58 -6.36 -8.72
C SER A 70 -3.62 -5.67 -7.73
N PRO A 71 -3.57 -6.09 -6.46
CA PRO A 71 -2.52 -5.64 -5.57
C PRO A 71 -1.17 -6.16 -6.05
N TRP A 72 -0.09 -5.54 -5.55
CA TRP A 72 1.27 -5.98 -5.89
C TRP A 72 2.15 -6.03 -4.64
N ILE A 73 3.28 -6.70 -4.75
CA ILE A 73 4.24 -6.85 -3.66
C ILE A 73 5.09 -5.57 -3.60
N SER A 74 5.15 -4.93 -2.43
CA SER A 74 6.00 -3.77 -2.19
C SER A 74 7.41 -4.18 -1.79
N ASP A 75 7.52 -4.94 -0.72
CA ASP A 75 8.78 -5.37 -0.14
C ASP A 75 8.55 -6.55 0.82
N ALA A 76 9.66 -7.13 1.27
CA ALA A 76 9.66 -8.09 2.36
C ALA A 76 10.85 -7.85 3.29
N ILE A 77 10.66 -8.07 4.59
CA ILE A 77 11.67 -7.87 5.63
C ILE A 77 11.84 -9.16 6.43
N SER A 78 13.07 -9.62 6.56
CA SER A 78 13.44 -10.73 7.42
C SER A 78 14.67 -10.36 8.27
N GLY A 79 14.45 -10.18 9.56
CA GLY A 79 15.49 -9.70 10.46
C GLY A 79 16.00 -8.31 10.07
N LYS A 80 17.21 -8.23 9.54
CA LYS A 80 17.82 -6.98 9.05
C LYS A 80 17.84 -6.86 7.53
N GLU A 81 17.39 -7.88 6.84
CA GLU A 81 17.40 -7.96 5.39
C GLU A 81 16.09 -7.47 4.80
N CYS A 82 16.20 -6.65 3.77
CA CYS A 82 15.06 -6.15 2.99
C CYS A 82 15.16 -6.69 1.57
N TYR A 83 14.06 -7.23 1.08
CA TYR A 83 13.91 -7.79 -0.25
C TYR A 83 12.94 -6.93 -1.05
N TYR A 84 13.25 -6.69 -2.30
CA TYR A 84 12.41 -5.90 -3.21
C TYR A 84 12.13 -6.67 -4.49
N PRO A 85 10.96 -6.48 -5.12
CA PRO A 85 10.68 -7.07 -6.41
C PRO A 85 11.66 -6.56 -7.47
N ASN A 86 12.03 -7.40 -8.42
CA ASN A 86 12.76 -6.95 -9.58
C ASN A 86 11.78 -6.30 -10.58
N LEU A 87 11.83 -4.97 -10.68
CA LEU A 87 10.87 -4.18 -11.46
C LEU A 87 10.96 -4.46 -12.96
N GLU A 88 12.14 -4.81 -13.47
CA GLU A 88 12.36 -5.04 -14.90
C GLU A 88 11.84 -6.42 -15.34
N ILE A 89 11.80 -7.39 -14.44
CA ILE A 89 11.48 -8.79 -14.74
C ILE A 89 10.11 -9.16 -14.21
N ASP A 90 9.80 -8.80 -12.96
CA ASP A 90 8.67 -9.36 -12.20
C ASP A 90 7.50 -8.38 -12.03
N GLU A 91 7.60 -7.14 -12.50
CA GLU A 91 6.53 -6.13 -12.44
C GLU A 91 5.85 -6.06 -11.05
N TYR A 92 6.62 -6.05 -9.96
CA TYR A 92 6.12 -6.09 -8.58
C TYR A 92 5.34 -7.37 -8.19
N LYS A 93 5.49 -8.45 -8.94
CA LYS A 93 4.69 -9.67 -8.73
C LYS A 93 5.45 -10.79 -8.02
N LYS A 94 6.77 -10.62 -7.79
CA LYS A 94 7.61 -11.66 -7.22
C LYS A 94 8.67 -11.09 -6.30
N ILE A 95 8.86 -11.75 -5.14
CA ILE A 95 10.04 -11.63 -4.28
C ILE A 95 10.50 -13.04 -3.91
N GLU A 96 11.79 -13.28 -3.94
CA GLU A 96 12.37 -14.53 -3.53
C GLU A 96 13.63 -14.36 -2.70
N SER A 97 13.92 -15.36 -1.86
CA SER A 97 15.13 -15.54 -1.10
C SER A 97 15.48 -17.03 -1.05
N ASP A 98 16.51 -17.40 -0.33
CA ASP A 98 16.90 -18.80 -0.16
C ASP A 98 15.84 -19.65 0.56
N TRP A 99 14.88 -19.05 1.22
CA TRP A 99 13.95 -19.77 2.07
C TRP A 99 12.46 -19.41 1.89
N PHE A 100 12.15 -18.43 1.08
CA PHE A 100 10.77 -18.14 0.70
C PHE A 100 10.66 -17.64 -0.74
N LEU A 101 9.52 -17.92 -1.33
CA LEU A 101 9.09 -17.38 -2.62
C LEU A 101 7.68 -16.83 -2.49
N ALA A 102 7.49 -15.53 -2.70
CA ALA A 102 6.20 -14.88 -2.75
C ALA A 102 5.88 -14.45 -4.18
N THR A 103 4.68 -14.79 -4.64
CA THR A 103 4.19 -14.40 -5.98
C THR A 103 2.79 -13.82 -5.90
N MET A 104 2.53 -12.81 -6.72
CA MET A 104 1.22 -12.19 -6.86
C MET A 104 0.68 -12.44 -8.28
N SER A 105 -0.54 -12.93 -8.38
CA SER A 105 -1.24 -13.14 -9.65
C SER A 105 -2.69 -12.66 -9.52
N GLY A 106 -3.03 -11.57 -10.21
CA GLY A 106 -4.30 -10.88 -10.00
C GLY A 106 -4.45 -10.49 -8.53
N ASN A 107 -5.52 -10.93 -7.88
CA ASN A 107 -5.78 -10.70 -6.47
C ASN A 107 -5.26 -11.81 -5.53
N GLN A 108 -4.50 -12.78 -6.05
CA GLN A 108 -4.01 -13.91 -5.30
C GLN A 108 -2.52 -13.78 -4.97
N LEU A 109 -2.21 -13.78 -3.67
CA LEU A 109 -0.86 -13.93 -3.14
C LEU A 109 -0.62 -15.39 -2.81
N ARG A 110 0.46 -15.96 -3.35
CA ARG A 110 0.97 -17.27 -2.97
C ARG A 110 2.36 -17.13 -2.40
N ILE A 111 2.60 -17.72 -1.24
CA ILE A 111 3.90 -17.74 -0.61
C ILE A 111 4.29 -19.18 -0.24
N THR A 112 5.48 -19.59 -0.62
CA THR A 112 6.07 -20.90 -0.33
C THR A 112 7.26 -20.68 0.58
N PHE A 113 7.33 -21.46 1.64
CA PHE A 113 8.44 -21.48 2.59
C PHE A 113 9.20 -22.80 2.48
N GLU A 114 10.51 -22.72 2.36
CA GLU A 114 11.40 -23.88 2.41
C GLU A 114 11.55 -24.38 3.84
N PRO A 115 11.94 -25.66 4.05
CA PRO A 115 12.23 -26.20 5.37
C PRO A 115 13.23 -25.35 6.15
N ASN A 116 13.04 -25.25 7.46
CA ASN A 116 13.91 -24.48 8.34
C ASN A 116 14.85 -25.40 9.14
N ASN A 117 15.95 -25.78 8.53
CA ASN A 117 17.02 -26.62 9.13
C ASN A 117 18.16 -25.77 9.74
N THR A 118 17.89 -24.49 10.05
CA THR A 118 18.95 -23.57 10.53
C THR A 118 19.21 -23.68 12.03
N GLY A 119 18.32 -24.33 12.78
CA GLY A 119 18.36 -24.37 14.24
C GLY A 119 17.85 -23.10 14.94
N GLU A 120 17.42 -22.08 14.18
CA GLU A 120 16.89 -20.83 14.71
C GLU A 120 15.55 -20.48 14.06
N ASP A 121 14.62 -19.96 14.87
CA ASP A 121 13.35 -19.43 14.35
C ASP A 121 13.62 -18.27 13.39
N ARG A 122 12.83 -18.18 12.32
CA ARG A 122 12.90 -17.06 11.38
C ARG A 122 11.54 -16.42 11.16
N ALA A 123 11.53 -15.14 10.84
CA ALA A 123 10.33 -14.36 10.65
C ALA A 123 10.40 -13.59 9.33
N LEU A 124 9.23 -13.39 8.72
CA LEU A 124 9.06 -12.61 7.50
C LEU A 124 7.89 -11.65 7.67
N GLU A 125 8.09 -10.41 7.32
CA GLU A 125 7.04 -9.43 7.09
C GLU A 125 6.99 -9.14 5.59
N LEU A 126 5.86 -9.46 4.94
CA LEU A 126 5.64 -9.24 3.51
C LEU A 126 4.62 -8.13 3.34
N CYS A 127 5.04 -7.03 2.72
CA CYS A 127 4.20 -5.89 2.44
C CYS A 127 3.61 -5.97 1.03
N VAL A 128 2.30 -5.81 0.93
CA VAL A 128 1.57 -5.68 -0.34
C VAL A 128 0.83 -4.35 -0.37
N THR A 129 0.60 -3.84 -1.56
CA THR A 129 -0.07 -2.56 -1.75
C THR A 129 -1.05 -2.59 -2.91
N GLY A 130 -2.06 -1.76 -2.87
CA GLY A 130 -3.00 -1.48 -3.96
C GLY A 130 -2.99 0.01 -4.34
N GLY A 131 -1.83 0.67 -4.25
CA GLY A 131 -1.65 2.10 -4.43
C GLY A 131 -1.34 2.77 -3.11
N ASP A 132 -2.27 3.54 -2.58
CA ASP A 132 -2.07 4.28 -1.32
C ASP A 132 -2.45 3.47 -0.07
N ILE A 133 -2.88 2.23 -0.25
CA ILE A 133 -3.20 1.30 0.84
C ILE A 133 -2.17 0.18 0.92
N PHE A 134 -1.78 -0.17 2.12
CA PHE A 134 -0.79 -1.21 2.40
C PHE A 134 -1.35 -2.26 3.35
N TYR A 135 -0.89 -3.48 3.18
CA TYR A 135 -1.18 -4.58 4.10
C TYR A 135 0.10 -5.39 4.34
N THR A 136 0.40 -5.71 5.60
CA THR A 136 1.59 -6.48 5.95
C THR A 136 1.20 -7.84 6.51
N PHE A 137 1.58 -8.88 5.81
CA PHE A 137 1.53 -10.25 6.31
C PHE A 137 2.73 -10.53 7.20
N LYS A 138 2.50 -11.17 8.36
CA LYS A 138 3.55 -11.57 9.29
C LYS A 138 3.58 -13.07 9.41
N PHE A 139 4.74 -13.63 9.20
CA PHE A 139 4.99 -15.07 9.26
C PHE A 139 6.09 -15.38 10.27
N LYS A 140 5.94 -16.48 10.98
CA LYS A 140 6.99 -17.02 11.85
C LYS A 140 7.14 -18.50 11.58
N GLN A 141 8.35 -18.93 11.22
CA GLN A 141 8.70 -20.32 11.01
C GLN A 141 9.64 -20.79 12.11
N LYS A 142 9.25 -21.84 12.81
CA LYS A 142 10.11 -22.47 13.80
C LYS A 142 11.23 -23.25 13.13
N ALA A 143 12.35 -23.39 13.83
CA ALA A 143 13.36 -24.38 13.48
C ALA A 143 12.89 -25.79 13.85
N GLU A 144 13.48 -26.79 13.22
CA GLU A 144 13.43 -28.16 13.68
C GLU A 144 14.18 -28.33 15.01
#